data_4d877b2f6d38ba13a39302fe4f0ca43a
#
_entry.id   4d877b2f6d38ba13a39302fe4f0ca43a
#
_cell.length_a   1.000
_cell.length_b   1.000
_cell.length_c   1.000
_cell.angle_alpha   90.00
_cell.angle_beta   90.00
_cell.angle_gamma   90.00
#
_symmetry.space_group_name_H-M   'P 1'
#
loop_
_entity.id
_entity.type
_entity.pdbx_description
1 polymer ?
#
loop_
_entity_poly.entity_id
_entity_poly.type
_entity_poly.pdbx_seq_one_letter_code
_entity_poly.pdbx_strand_id
1 'polypeptide(L)'
;MKWEFDILYALQKIHQPVLDHIMTGLSTIGNAGIFWIVLGLALCIPKKYRKIGIQMVISMAITFIIGNLILKNLIARPRPCWLDTQIALLIKSPKDYSFPSGHSMNGFAASIALLCNDKKLGIPAVILASLIAFSRLYHFVHFPTDAMVGISVSYTHLRAHETRRHL
;
A
#
# COMPACT_ATOMS: atom_id res chain seq x y z
N MET A 1 9.55 7.67 -17.21
CA MET A 1 9.02 6.31 -17.45
C MET A 1 10.11 5.28 -17.77
N LYS A 2 11.19 5.60 -18.56
CA LYS A 2 12.22 4.59 -18.90
C LYS A 2 12.86 3.95 -17.64
N TRP A 3 13.36 4.75 -16.71
CA TRP A 3 13.98 4.26 -15.47
C TRP A 3 13.06 3.39 -14.59
N GLU A 4 11.75 3.63 -14.64
CA GLU A 4 10.77 2.83 -13.89
C GLU A 4 10.66 1.42 -14.48
N PHE A 5 10.63 1.31 -15.81
CA PHE A 5 10.68 0.02 -16.49
C PHE A 5 12.02 -0.70 -16.26
N ASP A 6 13.14 0.04 -16.25
CA ASP A 6 14.46 -0.56 -15.97
C ASP A 6 14.48 -1.23 -14.59
N ILE A 7 13.88 -0.60 -13.57
CA ILE A 7 13.71 -1.19 -12.23
C ILE A 7 12.80 -2.42 -12.30
N LEU A 8 11.64 -2.31 -12.97
CA LEU A 8 10.69 -3.42 -13.05
C LEU A 8 11.29 -4.62 -13.79
N TYR A 9 12.01 -4.42 -14.88
CA TYR A 9 12.70 -5.50 -15.61
C TYR A 9 13.85 -6.11 -14.78
N ALA A 10 14.54 -5.31 -13.98
CA ALA A 10 15.54 -5.85 -13.05
C ALA A 10 14.90 -6.78 -12.01
N LEU A 11 13.69 -6.43 -11.53
CA LEU A 11 12.94 -7.30 -10.61
C LEU A 11 12.47 -8.60 -11.28
N GLN A 12 12.12 -8.59 -12.58
CA GLN A 12 11.77 -9.83 -13.27
C GLN A 12 12.93 -10.83 -13.34
N LYS A 13 14.18 -10.35 -13.36
CA LYS A 13 15.38 -11.22 -13.42
C LYS A 13 15.63 -12.02 -12.13
N ILE A 14 15.07 -11.61 -11.00
CA ILE A 14 15.23 -12.28 -9.71
C ILE A 14 14.08 -13.22 -9.36
N HIS A 15 13.15 -13.44 -10.30
CA HIS A 15 12.05 -14.39 -10.13
C HIS A 15 12.60 -15.80 -9.90
N GLN A 16 12.09 -16.45 -8.85
CA GLN A 16 12.37 -17.84 -8.52
C GLN A 16 11.21 -18.41 -7.67
N PRO A 17 10.92 -19.72 -7.73
CA PRO A 17 9.70 -20.29 -7.16
C PRO A 17 9.45 -19.93 -5.69
N VAL A 18 10.47 -19.95 -4.85
CA VAL A 18 10.32 -19.62 -3.41
C VAL A 18 9.96 -18.13 -3.23
N LEU A 19 10.69 -17.25 -3.92
CA LEU A 19 10.45 -15.80 -3.82
C LEU A 19 9.09 -15.43 -4.42
N ASP A 20 8.69 -16.06 -5.53
CA ASP A 20 7.39 -15.86 -6.18
C ASP A 20 6.23 -16.19 -5.23
N HIS A 21 6.32 -17.31 -4.49
CA HIS A 21 5.32 -17.66 -3.47
C HIS A 21 5.27 -16.67 -2.32
N ILE A 22 6.43 -16.23 -1.82
CA ILE A 22 6.49 -15.22 -0.75
C ILE A 22 5.87 -13.91 -1.21
N MET A 23 6.24 -13.40 -2.39
CA MET A 23 5.74 -12.13 -2.93
C MET A 23 4.24 -12.19 -3.23
N THR A 24 3.76 -13.32 -3.75
CA THR A 24 2.32 -13.55 -3.98
C THR A 24 1.56 -13.59 -2.66
N GLY A 25 2.10 -14.25 -1.63
CA GLY A 25 1.52 -14.25 -0.28
C GLY A 25 1.42 -12.85 0.31
N LEU A 26 2.51 -12.07 0.27
CA LEU A 26 2.53 -10.68 0.73
C LEU A 26 1.51 -9.81 -0.02
N SER A 27 1.45 -9.94 -1.35
CA SER A 27 0.48 -9.23 -2.16
C SER A 27 -0.95 -9.59 -1.77
N THR A 28 -1.22 -10.86 -1.50
CA THR A 28 -2.55 -11.36 -1.09
C THR A 28 -2.99 -10.80 0.26
N ILE A 29 -2.09 -10.72 1.24
CA ILE A 29 -2.35 -10.08 2.54
C ILE A 29 -2.77 -8.62 2.35
N GLY A 30 -2.16 -7.92 1.38
CA GLY A 30 -2.49 -6.52 1.06
C GLY A 30 -3.79 -6.31 0.29
N ASN A 31 -4.43 -7.38 -0.22
CA ASN A 31 -5.61 -7.28 -1.08
C ASN A 31 -6.77 -6.52 -0.41
N ALA A 32 -7.31 -5.54 -1.11
CA ALA A 32 -8.42 -4.68 -0.67
C ALA A 32 -8.19 -4.01 0.72
N GLY A 33 -6.98 -4.10 1.28
CA GLY A 33 -6.70 -3.60 2.63
C GLY A 33 -7.36 -4.40 3.76
N ILE A 34 -7.92 -5.58 3.48
CA ILE A 34 -8.73 -6.37 4.42
C ILE A 34 -7.95 -6.66 5.70
N PHE A 35 -6.69 -7.11 5.59
CA PHE A 35 -5.84 -7.34 6.76
C PHE A 35 -5.76 -6.12 7.68
N TRP A 36 -5.54 -4.95 7.11
CA TRP A 36 -5.41 -3.69 7.87
C TRP A 36 -6.73 -3.24 8.48
N ILE A 37 -7.86 -3.44 7.75
CA ILE A 37 -9.21 -3.15 8.27
C ILE A 37 -9.52 -4.05 9.46
N VAL A 38 -9.29 -5.36 9.34
CA VAL A 38 -9.52 -6.32 10.42
C VAL A 38 -8.65 -6.00 11.63
N LEU A 39 -7.37 -5.68 11.42
CA LEU A 39 -6.47 -5.27 12.49
C LEU A 39 -6.96 -3.98 13.18
N GLY A 40 -7.36 -2.97 12.41
CA GLY A 40 -7.89 -1.71 12.94
C GLY A 40 -9.16 -1.91 13.77
N LEU A 41 -10.09 -2.73 13.28
CA LEU A 41 -11.31 -3.08 14.01
C LEU A 41 -11.00 -3.88 15.28
N ALA A 42 -10.10 -4.85 15.23
CA ALA A 42 -9.67 -5.62 16.39
C ALA A 42 -9.04 -4.73 17.47
N LEU A 43 -8.26 -3.72 17.07
CA LEU A 43 -7.69 -2.74 18.01
C LEU A 43 -8.74 -1.80 18.62
N CYS A 44 -9.93 -1.68 18.02
CA CYS A 44 -11.04 -0.92 18.63
C CYS A 44 -11.65 -1.60 19.87
N ILE A 45 -11.49 -2.92 20.02
CA ILE A 45 -12.10 -3.69 21.12
C ILE A 45 -11.46 -3.34 22.48
N PRO A 46 -10.13 -3.48 22.69
CA PRO A 46 -9.51 -3.16 23.96
C PRO A 46 -9.45 -1.64 24.18
N LYS A 47 -9.90 -1.18 25.34
CA LYS A 47 -9.90 0.26 25.70
C LYS A 47 -8.55 0.94 25.48
N LYS A 48 -7.45 0.22 25.77
CA LYS A 48 -6.07 0.70 25.63
C LYS A 48 -5.71 1.09 24.19
N TYR A 49 -6.16 0.33 23.17
CA TYR A 49 -5.78 0.52 21.78
C TYR A 49 -6.88 1.10 20.92
N ARG A 50 -8.09 1.33 21.49
CA ARG A 50 -9.27 1.81 20.75
C ARG A 50 -9.00 3.06 19.92
N LYS A 51 -8.27 4.01 20.48
CA LYS A 51 -7.92 5.26 19.79
C LYS A 51 -7.08 5.00 18.53
N ILE A 52 -6.14 4.06 18.61
CA ILE A 52 -5.28 3.66 17.50
C ILE A 52 -6.12 2.99 16.41
N GLY A 53 -7.00 2.05 16.79
CA GLY A 53 -7.88 1.37 15.86
C GLY A 53 -8.79 2.33 15.08
N ILE A 54 -9.42 3.29 15.79
CA ILE A 54 -10.24 4.32 15.17
C ILE A 54 -9.42 5.18 14.19
N GLN A 55 -8.21 5.60 14.58
CA GLN A 55 -7.32 6.38 13.70
C GLN A 55 -6.91 5.60 12.46
N MET A 56 -6.59 4.31 12.59
CA MET A 56 -6.29 3.44 11.44
C MET A 56 -7.45 3.40 10.45
N VAL A 57 -8.67 3.11 10.94
CA VAL A 57 -9.85 2.98 10.08
C VAL A 57 -10.15 4.30 9.37
N ILE A 58 -10.13 5.43 10.11
CA ILE A 58 -10.36 6.76 9.54
C ILE A 58 -9.29 7.08 8.49
N SER A 59 -8.00 6.87 8.80
CA SER A 59 -6.90 7.15 7.87
C SER A 59 -7.03 6.33 6.59
N MET A 60 -7.39 5.06 6.70
CA MET A 60 -7.62 4.20 5.55
C MET A 60 -8.83 4.66 4.72
N ALA A 61 -9.93 5.04 5.37
CA ALA A 61 -11.13 5.53 4.67
C ALA A 61 -10.81 6.80 3.86
N ILE A 62 -10.11 7.77 4.45
CA ILE A 62 -9.74 9.00 3.76
C ILE A 62 -8.76 8.72 2.63
N THR A 63 -7.75 7.89 2.87
CA THR A 63 -6.79 7.50 1.85
C THR A 63 -7.46 6.75 0.70
N PHE A 64 -8.46 5.92 0.98
CA PHE A 64 -9.27 5.25 -0.04
C PHE A 64 -10.06 6.26 -0.90
N ILE A 65 -10.72 7.23 -0.28
CA ILE A 65 -11.49 8.26 -1.00
C ILE A 65 -10.55 9.08 -1.89
N ILE A 66 -9.49 9.63 -1.32
CA ILE A 66 -8.55 10.48 -2.07
C ILE A 66 -7.84 9.68 -3.17
N GLY A 67 -7.31 8.51 -2.84
CA GLY A 67 -6.49 7.72 -3.75
C GLY A 67 -7.32 6.96 -4.78
N ASN A 68 -8.26 6.11 -4.32
CA ASN A 68 -8.97 5.21 -5.24
C ASN A 68 -10.14 5.87 -5.96
N LEU A 69 -10.87 6.79 -5.31
CA LEU A 69 -12.04 7.42 -5.94
C LEU A 69 -11.65 8.68 -6.72
N ILE A 70 -10.71 9.49 -6.23
CA ILE A 70 -10.37 10.78 -6.87
C ILE A 70 -9.12 10.62 -7.76
N LEU A 71 -7.94 10.40 -7.16
CA LEU A 71 -6.68 10.44 -7.90
C LEU A 71 -6.56 9.36 -8.98
N LYS A 72 -7.05 8.15 -8.71
CA LYS A 72 -6.97 7.05 -9.65
C LYS A 72 -7.74 7.33 -10.94
N ASN A 73 -8.93 7.90 -10.84
CA ASN A 73 -9.74 8.25 -11.98
C ASN A 73 -9.28 9.53 -12.68
N LEU A 74 -8.75 10.49 -11.91
CA LEU A 74 -8.27 11.76 -12.47
C LEU A 74 -6.99 11.58 -13.29
N ILE A 75 -6.04 10.77 -12.81
CA ILE A 75 -4.74 10.56 -13.48
C ILE A 75 -4.83 9.44 -14.52
N ALA A 76 -5.66 8.44 -14.28
CA ALA A 76 -5.95 7.32 -15.20
C ALA A 76 -4.67 6.68 -15.80
N ARG A 77 -3.61 6.52 -15.00
CA ARG A 77 -2.32 5.98 -15.45
C ARG A 77 -2.45 4.51 -15.82
N PRO A 78 -2.05 4.09 -17.04
CA PRO A 78 -2.03 2.68 -17.40
C PRO A 78 -1.02 1.90 -16.54
N ARG A 79 -1.27 0.60 -16.35
CA ARG A 79 -0.35 -0.27 -15.59
C ARG A 79 0.83 -0.72 -16.42
N PRO A 80 1.99 -1.02 -15.80
CA PRO A 80 3.13 -1.61 -16.52
C PRO A 80 2.74 -2.84 -17.32
N CYS A 81 1.97 -3.76 -16.73
CA CYS A 81 1.51 -4.99 -17.35
C CYS A 81 0.49 -4.78 -18.50
N TRP A 82 -0.09 -3.60 -18.65
CA TRP A 82 -0.94 -3.27 -19.79
C TRP A 82 -0.11 -2.71 -20.95
N LEU A 83 1.02 -2.08 -20.65
CA LEU A 83 1.93 -1.49 -21.62
C LEU A 83 2.91 -2.51 -22.20
N ASP A 84 3.35 -3.47 -21.38
CA ASP A 84 4.15 -4.60 -21.80
C ASP A 84 3.44 -5.91 -21.43
N THR A 85 2.77 -6.48 -22.41
CA THR A 85 1.99 -7.71 -22.27
C THR A 85 2.83 -8.99 -22.46
N GLN A 86 4.14 -8.86 -22.74
CA GLN A 86 5.03 -10.01 -22.91
C GLN A 86 5.47 -10.61 -21.57
N ILE A 87 5.34 -9.83 -20.49
CA ILE A 87 5.70 -10.29 -19.13
C ILE A 87 4.62 -11.22 -18.60
N ALA A 88 5.01 -12.46 -18.26
CA ALA A 88 4.13 -13.44 -17.63
C ALA A 88 3.85 -13.03 -16.17
N LEU A 89 2.60 -12.70 -15.87
CA LEU A 89 2.20 -12.26 -14.52
C LEU A 89 1.99 -13.47 -13.59
N LEU A 90 2.52 -13.38 -12.36
CA LEU A 90 2.28 -14.37 -11.31
C LEU A 90 0.89 -14.23 -10.65
N ILE A 91 0.23 -13.08 -10.86
CA ILE A 91 -1.09 -12.78 -10.31
C ILE A 91 -2.02 -12.30 -11.42
N LYS A 92 -3.33 -12.36 -11.16
CA LYS A 92 -4.32 -11.83 -12.10
C LYS A 92 -4.09 -10.34 -12.37
N SER A 93 -4.08 -9.96 -13.66
CA SER A 93 -3.96 -8.56 -14.06
C SER A 93 -5.10 -7.73 -13.44
N PRO A 94 -4.77 -6.66 -12.70
CA PRO A 94 -5.79 -5.77 -12.16
C PRO A 94 -6.49 -5.02 -13.28
N LYS A 95 -7.78 -4.68 -13.08
CA LYS A 95 -8.61 -3.98 -14.07
C LYS A 95 -8.69 -2.47 -13.87
N ASP A 96 -8.18 -1.98 -12.75
CA ASP A 96 -8.17 -0.56 -12.38
C ASP A 96 -6.82 0.09 -12.73
N TYR A 97 -6.79 1.43 -12.78
CA TYR A 97 -5.58 2.20 -13.10
C TYR A 97 -4.44 2.00 -12.09
N SER A 98 -3.20 2.30 -12.54
CA SER A 98 -1.98 2.05 -11.77
C SER A 98 -1.80 3.04 -10.62
N PHE A 99 -2.03 4.31 -10.86
CA PHE A 99 -1.71 5.39 -9.91
C PHE A 99 -2.92 5.85 -9.11
N PRO A 100 -2.78 6.10 -7.82
CA PRO A 100 -1.71 5.61 -6.94
C PRO A 100 -1.92 4.15 -6.54
N SER A 101 -0.88 3.50 -5.96
CA SER A 101 -0.98 2.12 -5.51
C SER A 101 -1.86 1.98 -4.27
N GLY A 102 -3.03 1.33 -4.40
CA GLY A 102 -3.96 1.10 -3.30
C GLY A 102 -3.38 0.23 -2.17
N HIS A 103 -2.54 -0.78 -2.50
CA HIS A 103 -1.85 -1.59 -1.50
C HIS A 103 -0.88 -0.75 -0.66
N SER A 104 -0.11 0.13 -1.31
CA SER A 104 0.81 1.05 -0.62
C SER A 104 0.04 2.02 0.27
N MET A 105 -1.00 2.66 -0.28
CA MET A 105 -1.81 3.63 0.48
C MET A 105 -2.42 3.02 1.74
N ASN A 106 -3.13 1.91 1.60
CA ASN A 106 -3.80 1.26 2.73
C ASN A 106 -2.79 0.77 3.78
N GLY A 107 -1.70 0.13 3.32
CA GLY A 107 -0.65 -0.36 4.20
C GLY A 107 0.03 0.76 4.99
N PHE A 108 0.42 1.84 4.32
CA PHE A 108 1.09 2.95 5.01
C PHE A 108 0.13 3.81 5.83
N ALA A 109 -1.13 4.00 5.43
CA ALA A 109 -2.12 4.67 6.27
C ALA A 109 -2.32 3.96 7.61
N ALA A 110 -2.45 2.64 7.58
CA ALA A 110 -2.61 1.82 8.77
C ALA A 110 -1.33 1.78 9.62
N SER A 111 -0.18 1.49 9.00
CA SER A 111 1.08 1.29 9.72
C SER A 111 1.64 2.57 10.32
N ILE A 112 1.48 3.73 9.67
CA ILE A 112 1.92 5.01 10.20
C ILE A 112 1.01 5.43 11.38
N ALA A 113 -0.31 5.18 11.30
CA ALA A 113 -1.21 5.40 12.42
C ALA A 113 -0.79 4.58 13.67
N LEU A 114 -0.35 3.33 13.47
CA LEU A 114 0.25 2.52 14.53
C LEU A 114 1.55 3.12 15.02
N LEU A 115 2.46 3.49 14.13
CA LEU A 115 3.81 3.97 14.46
C LEU A 115 3.78 5.25 15.30
N CYS A 116 2.87 6.17 14.99
CA CYS A 116 2.69 7.42 15.72
C CYS A 116 2.20 7.22 17.17
N ASN A 117 1.52 6.11 17.45
CA ASN A 117 0.96 5.84 18.76
C ASN A 117 1.71 4.75 19.56
N ASP A 118 2.25 3.75 18.88
CA ASP A 118 2.99 2.64 19.51
C ASP A 118 4.09 2.14 18.55
N LYS A 119 5.33 2.48 18.86
CA LYS A 119 6.49 2.10 18.05
C LYS A 119 6.69 0.59 17.96
N LYS A 120 6.32 -0.17 19.03
CA LYS A 120 6.49 -1.63 19.06
C LYS A 120 5.57 -2.32 18.05
N LEU A 121 4.37 -1.81 17.86
CA LEU A 121 3.41 -2.30 16.88
C LEU A 121 3.64 -1.66 15.50
N GLY A 122 4.01 -0.39 15.48
CA GLY A 122 4.16 0.39 14.24
C GLY A 122 5.37 -0.02 13.40
N ILE A 123 6.52 -0.30 14.01
CA ILE A 123 7.72 -0.69 13.25
C ILE A 123 7.49 -1.97 12.45
N PRO A 124 7.02 -3.09 13.03
CA PRO A 124 6.70 -4.28 12.25
C PRO A 124 5.63 -4.03 11.18
N ALA A 125 4.64 -3.19 11.48
CA ALA A 125 3.59 -2.83 10.53
C ALA A 125 4.12 -2.07 9.32
N VAL A 126 5.04 -1.10 9.51
CA VAL A 126 5.70 -0.37 8.41
C VAL A 126 6.57 -1.31 7.57
N ILE A 127 7.29 -2.24 8.20
CA ILE A 127 8.07 -3.25 7.47
C ILE A 127 7.14 -4.09 6.61
N LEU A 128 6.04 -4.59 7.15
CA LEU A 128 5.06 -5.37 6.40
C LEU A 128 4.45 -4.56 5.25
N ALA A 129 4.05 -3.31 5.50
CA ALA A 129 3.51 -2.42 4.46
C ALA A 129 4.52 -2.18 3.33
N SER A 130 5.82 -2.03 3.67
CA SER A 130 6.90 -1.88 2.69
C SER A 130 7.09 -3.14 1.85
N LEU A 131 7.05 -4.31 2.46
CA LEU A 131 7.13 -5.59 1.76
C LEU A 131 5.92 -5.82 0.83
N ILE A 132 4.71 -5.46 1.28
CA ILE A 132 3.51 -5.50 0.45
C ILE A 132 3.64 -4.54 -0.73
N ALA A 133 4.09 -3.30 -0.52
CA ALA A 133 4.31 -2.34 -1.59
C ALA A 133 5.37 -2.83 -2.59
N PHE A 134 6.47 -3.41 -2.11
CA PHE A 134 7.51 -4.01 -2.94
C PHE A 134 6.98 -5.18 -3.77
N SER A 135 6.13 -6.03 -3.19
CA SER A 135 5.52 -7.16 -3.93
C SER A 135 4.72 -6.70 -5.15
N ARG A 136 4.17 -5.47 -5.15
CA ARG A 136 3.43 -4.93 -6.30
C ARG A 136 4.33 -4.55 -7.47
N LEU A 137 5.56 -4.10 -7.17
CA LEU A 137 6.59 -3.85 -8.18
C LEU A 137 7.11 -5.18 -8.74
N TYR A 138 7.35 -6.15 -7.85
CA TYR A 138 7.78 -7.49 -8.21
C TYR A 138 6.81 -8.18 -9.18
N HIS A 139 5.50 -8.03 -8.97
CA HIS A 139 4.46 -8.55 -9.86
C HIS A 139 4.22 -7.74 -11.14
N PHE A 140 5.02 -6.72 -11.41
CA PHE A 140 4.89 -5.89 -12.62
C PHE A 140 3.52 -5.20 -12.77
N VAL A 141 2.84 -4.87 -11.67
CA VAL A 141 1.48 -4.29 -11.71
C VAL A 141 1.41 -2.82 -11.27
N HIS A 142 2.48 -2.29 -10.69
CA HIS A 142 2.62 -0.88 -10.32
C HIS A 142 4.01 -0.35 -10.66
N PHE A 143 4.11 0.94 -10.97
CA PHE A 143 5.39 1.64 -11.10
C PHE A 143 5.94 2.05 -9.72
N PRO A 144 7.27 2.22 -9.59
CA PRO A 144 7.88 2.74 -8.36
C PRO A 144 7.24 4.01 -7.84
N THR A 145 6.94 4.98 -8.71
CA THR A 145 6.29 6.24 -8.32
C THR A 145 4.87 6.05 -7.82
N ASP A 146 4.11 5.05 -8.29
CA ASP A 146 2.77 4.75 -7.78
C ASP A 146 2.83 4.33 -6.31
N ALA A 147 3.85 3.54 -5.94
CA ALA A 147 4.09 3.11 -4.57
C ALA A 147 4.55 4.28 -3.68
N MET A 148 5.51 5.09 -4.16
CA MET A 148 6.05 6.24 -3.43
C MET A 148 4.98 7.28 -3.13
N VAL A 149 4.13 7.62 -4.11
CA VAL A 149 3.03 8.57 -3.90
C VAL A 149 1.99 7.98 -2.95
N GLY A 150 1.72 6.68 -3.04
CA GLY A 150 0.87 5.99 -2.07
C GLY A 150 1.35 6.16 -0.62
N ILE A 151 2.66 6.08 -0.39
CA ILE A 151 3.31 6.36 0.91
C ILE A 151 3.12 7.82 1.33
N SER A 152 3.40 8.75 0.41
CA SER A 152 3.37 10.19 0.69
C SER A 152 1.97 10.69 1.04
N VAL A 153 0.94 10.26 0.31
CA VAL A 153 -0.47 10.60 0.59
C VAL A 153 -0.86 10.15 2.00
N SER A 154 -0.45 8.95 2.39
CA SER A 154 -0.74 8.40 3.73
C SER A 154 -0.06 9.19 4.85
N TYR A 155 1.20 9.58 4.66
CA TYR A 155 1.98 10.32 5.65
C TYR A 155 1.46 11.75 5.86
N THR A 156 1.19 12.46 4.77
CA THR A 156 0.73 13.87 4.82
C THR A 156 -0.59 14.00 5.56
N HIS A 157 -1.51 13.05 5.35
CA HIS A 157 -2.81 13.07 5.99
C HIS A 157 -2.72 12.86 7.51
N LEU A 158 -1.89 11.92 7.96
CA LEU A 158 -1.72 11.65 9.40
C LEU A 158 -1.07 12.82 10.14
N ARG A 159 -0.08 13.47 9.55
CA ARG A 159 0.59 14.62 10.15
C ARG A 159 -0.35 15.82 10.27
N ALA A 160 -1.21 16.07 9.29
CA ALA A 160 -2.24 17.11 9.37
C ALA A 160 -3.23 16.87 10.54
N HIS A 161 -3.50 15.60 10.86
CA HIS A 161 -4.38 15.23 11.98
C HIS A 161 -3.68 15.38 13.35
N GLU A 162 -2.36 15.17 13.44
CA GLU A 162 -1.59 15.35 14.67
C GLU A 162 -1.41 16.82 15.03
N THR A 163 -1.16 17.69 14.04
CA THR A 163 -0.98 19.13 14.26
C THR A 163 -2.23 19.78 14.86
N ARG A 164 -3.43 19.30 14.55
CA ARG A 164 -4.69 19.77 15.17
C ARG A 164 -4.87 19.35 16.63
N ARG A 165 -4.02 18.49 17.17
CA ARG A 165 -4.10 18.02 18.57
C ARG A 165 -3.26 18.83 19.54
N HIS A 166 -2.37 19.66 19.04
CA HIS A 166 -1.47 20.51 19.80
C HIS A 166 -1.87 21.99 19.77
N LEU A 167 -3.02 22.31 19.14
CA LEU A 167 -3.72 23.60 19.21
C LEU A 167 -4.97 23.47 20.07
#